data_9e9e5542348d5561c5fbe15a59047fe5
#
_entry.id   9e9e5542348d5561c5fbe15a59047fe5
#
_cell.length_a   1.000
_cell.length_b   1.000
_cell.length_c   1.000
_cell.angle_alpha   90.00
_cell.angle_beta   90.00
_cell.angle_gamma   90.00
#
_symmetry.space_group_name_H-M   'P 1'
#
loop_
_entity.id
_entity.type
_entity.pdbx_description
1 polymer ?
#
loop_
_entity_poly.entity_id
_entity_poly.type
_entity_poly.pdbx_seq_one_letter_code
_entity_poly.pdbx_strand_id
1 'polypeptide(L)'
;TIRNRASVSNSKWDKYRKTTKILPDQHSLLKTKEMIGTEKKIFGKNTHPSHNYKIPICKALEFTKKEFEIPPYALGALIGDGGFTNRSISFSSQDEEIISRLERELHIKLIRFSKFDYRINTIKPLITNLFGKGKCLSYDKFIPQEYLYSSIDDRIELLRGLMDTDGSVSKNGKQSTFYTSSEQLAKDVRELV
;
A
#
# COMPACT_ATOMS: atom_id res chain seq x y z
N THR A 1 1.25 -7.44 4.63
CA THR A 1 2.73 -7.44 4.64
C THR A 1 3.21 -8.88 4.66
N ILE A 2 3.63 -9.40 3.50
CA ILE A 2 4.32 -10.69 3.38
C ILE A 2 5.68 -10.50 4.06
N ARG A 3 5.84 -11.02 5.27
CA ARG A 3 7.13 -11.02 5.95
C ARG A 3 8.01 -12.13 5.36
N ASN A 4 8.80 -11.79 4.35
CA ASN A 4 10.01 -12.54 4.08
C ASN A 4 11.03 -12.21 5.18
N ARG A 5 11.19 -13.08 6.16
CA ARG A 5 12.30 -13.04 7.08
C ARG A 5 13.56 -13.56 6.37
N ALA A 6 14.27 -12.66 5.70
CA ALA A 6 15.66 -12.90 5.33
C ALA A 6 16.54 -12.53 6.54
N SER A 7 17.36 -13.49 6.93
CA SER A 7 18.57 -13.39 7.77
C SER A 7 18.51 -12.56 9.06
N VAL A 8 18.15 -13.22 10.15
CA VAL A 8 18.73 -12.91 11.47
C VAL A 8 19.62 -14.09 11.84
N SER A 9 20.85 -13.75 12.24
CA SER A 9 21.97 -14.65 12.53
C SER A 9 21.56 -15.97 13.18
N ASN A 10 21.96 -17.02 12.51
CA ASN A 10 21.86 -18.40 12.85
C ASN A 10 22.62 -18.72 14.14
N SER A 11 21.97 -19.12 15.19
CA SER A 11 22.50 -20.16 16.08
C SER A 11 21.50 -20.67 17.11
N LYS A 12 20.55 -19.86 17.55
CA LYS A 12 19.56 -20.30 18.53
C LYS A 12 18.20 -20.70 17.94
N TRP A 13 17.79 -20.10 16.84
CA TRP A 13 16.47 -20.34 16.23
C TRP A 13 16.41 -21.55 15.31
N ASP A 14 17.54 -22.00 14.74
CA ASP A 14 17.57 -23.21 13.92
C ASP A 14 17.44 -24.49 14.73
N LYS A 15 17.82 -24.46 16.01
CA LYS A 15 17.62 -25.59 16.91
C LYS A 15 16.15 -25.81 17.24
N TYR A 16 15.35 -24.73 17.26
CA TYR A 16 13.88 -24.80 17.47
C TYR A 16 13.11 -25.12 16.20
N ARG A 17 13.63 -24.77 15.00
CA ARG A 17 13.03 -25.16 13.72
C ARG A 17 13.13 -26.65 13.42
N LYS A 18 14.15 -27.33 13.94
CA LYS A 18 14.34 -28.78 13.72
C LYS A 18 13.32 -29.64 14.49
N THR A 19 12.66 -29.09 15.51
CA THR A 19 11.70 -29.83 16.33
C THR A 19 10.25 -29.56 15.99
N THR A 20 9.95 -28.53 15.23
CA THR A 20 8.62 -28.30 14.65
C THR A 20 8.71 -28.57 13.15
N LYS A 21 8.51 -29.81 12.74
CA LYS A 21 8.06 -30.13 11.38
C LYS A 21 6.71 -29.43 11.20
N ILE A 22 6.73 -28.16 10.78
CA ILE A 22 5.58 -27.57 10.13
C ILE A 22 5.54 -28.26 8.77
N LEU A 23 4.77 -29.34 8.67
CA LEU A 23 4.42 -29.92 7.40
C LEU A 23 3.66 -28.81 6.65
N PRO A 24 4.18 -28.32 5.52
CA PRO A 24 3.45 -27.39 4.68
C PRO A 24 2.23 -28.16 4.19
N ASP A 25 1.03 -27.78 4.36
CA ASP A 25 -0.21 -28.32 3.80
C ASP A 25 -1.07 -29.26 4.66
N GLN A 26 -0.88 -29.37 5.97
CA GLN A 26 -1.92 -30.00 6.80
C GLN A 26 -2.93 -28.94 7.29
N HIS A 27 -3.90 -28.63 6.44
CA HIS A 27 -5.11 -27.95 6.88
C HIS A 27 -6.05 -28.98 7.53
N SER A 28 -6.41 -28.78 8.77
CA SER A 28 -7.42 -29.57 9.46
C SER A 28 -8.68 -28.74 9.65
N LEU A 29 -9.85 -29.34 9.37
CA LEU A 29 -11.12 -28.73 9.69
C LEU A 29 -11.44 -29.03 11.16
N LEU A 30 -11.45 -27.98 11.98
CA LEU A 30 -11.82 -28.05 13.39
C LEU A 30 -13.06 -27.21 13.64
N LYS A 31 -13.97 -27.73 14.48
CA LYS A 31 -15.08 -26.93 14.97
C LYS A 31 -14.58 -25.96 16.03
N THR A 32 -15.11 -24.74 16.08
CA THR A 32 -14.71 -23.73 17.07
C THR A 32 -14.72 -24.24 18.50
N LYS A 33 -15.71 -25.09 18.85
CA LYS A 33 -15.81 -25.72 20.17
C LYS A 33 -14.61 -26.62 20.54
N GLU A 34 -13.95 -27.21 19.53
CA GLU A 34 -12.78 -28.08 19.73
C GLU A 34 -11.50 -27.28 19.96
N MET A 35 -11.54 -26.01 19.63
CA MET A 35 -10.43 -25.07 19.83
C MET A 35 -10.46 -24.42 21.22
N ILE A 36 -11.63 -24.40 21.89
CA ILE A 36 -11.80 -23.75 23.19
C ILE A 36 -10.93 -24.45 24.24
N GLY A 37 -10.14 -23.66 24.96
CA GLY A 37 -9.22 -24.16 25.99
C GLY A 37 -7.88 -24.67 25.46
N THR A 38 -7.71 -24.71 24.13
CA THR A 38 -6.45 -25.15 23.46
C THR A 38 -5.83 -24.08 22.60
N GLU A 39 -6.30 -22.83 22.71
CA GLU A 39 -5.90 -21.70 21.85
C GLU A 39 -4.43 -21.32 22.00
N LYS A 40 -3.88 -21.59 23.17
CA LYS A 40 -2.50 -21.22 23.53
C LYS A 40 -1.71 -22.40 24.05
N LYS A 41 -0.45 -22.49 23.63
CA LYS A 41 0.52 -23.42 24.19
C LYS A 41 1.65 -22.65 24.85
N ILE A 42 2.05 -23.13 26.04
CA ILE A 42 3.25 -22.65 26.73
C ILE A 42 4.38 -23.64 26.40
N PHE A 43 5.43 -23.15 25.76
CA PHE A 43 6.61 -23.94 25.44
C PHE A 43 7.74 -23.66 26.42
N GLY A 44 8.10 -24.66 27.21
CA GLY A 44 9.24 -24.60 28.13
C GLY A 44 9.10 -23.57 29.24
N LYS A 45 10.22 -22.93 29.61
CA LYS A 45 10.28 -21.90 30.66
C LYS A 45 9.84 -20.51 30.17
N ASN A 46 9.39 -20.38 28.93
CA ASN A 46 8.95 -19.10 28.39
C ASN A 46 7.54 -18.75 28.93
N THR A 47 7.46 -17.62 29.58
CA THR A 47 6.20 -17.08 30.16
C THR A 47 5.23 -16.57 29.12
N HIS A 48 5.59 -16.49 27.84
CA HIS A 48 4.75 -15.99 26.77
C HIS A 48 4.07 -17.13 26.01
N PRO A 49 2.74 -17.27 26.13
CA PRO A 49 2.00 -18.29 25.39
C PRO A 49 2.03 -17.97 23.88
N SER A 50 2.25 -18.99 23.06
CA SER A 50 2.10 -18.89 21.61
C SER A 50 0.72 -19.37 21.18
N HIS A 51 0.18 -18.77 20.11
CA HIS A 51 -1.08 -19.24 19.51
C HIS A 51 -0.90 -20.63 18.88
N ASN A 52 -1.82 -21.52 19.18
CA ASN A 52 -1.79 -22.91 18.72
C ASN A 52 -2.38 -23.06 17.31
N TYR A 53 -3.29 -22.18 16.94
CA TYR A 53 -3.99 -22.22 15.67
C TYR A 53 -3.56 -21.04 14.77
N LYS A 54 -3.51 -21.31 13.47
CA LYS A 54 -3.27 -20.30 12.42
C LYS A 54 -4.36 -20.48 11.37
N ILE A 55 -4.96 -19.39 10.97
CA ILE A 55 -5.91 -19.36 9.85
C ILE A 55 -5.13 -18.97 8.61
N PRO A 56 -5.25 -19.71 7.49
CA PRO A 56 -4.66 -19.29 6.24
C PRO A 56 -5.22 -17.92 5.85
N ILE A 57 -4.33 -17.00 5.48
CA ILE A 57 -4.73 -15.72 4.90
C ILE A 57 -5.01 -15.98 3.42
N CYS A 58 -6.15 -15.54 2.93
CA CYS A 58 -6.45 -15.59 1.50
C CYS A 58 -5.40 -14.78 0.72
N LYS A 59 -5.15 -15.19 -0.51
CA LYS A 59 -4.35 -14.40 -1.45
C LYS A 59 -5.08 -13.10 -1.77
N ALA A 60 -4.34 -12.12 -2.29
CA ALA A 60 -4.94 -10.90 -2.82
C ALA A 60 -6.01 -11.25 -3.86
N LEU A 61 -7.14 -10.55 -3.80
CA LEU A 61 -8.21 -10.73 -4.80
C LEU A 61 -7.73 -10.21 -6.14
N GLU A 62 -7.92 -11.01 -7.18
CA GLU A 62 -7.61 -10.62 -8.55
C GLU A 62 -8.86 -10.04 -9.21
N PHE A 63 -8.73 -8.86 -9.80
CA PHE A 63 -9.75 -8.23 -10.62
C PHE A 63 -9.25 -8.10 -12.05
N THR A 64 -10.15 -7.87 -12.98
CA THR A 64 -9.82 -7.67 -14.38
C THR A 64 -8.90 -6.46 -14.54
N LYS A 65 -7.83 -6.63 -15.32
CA LYS A 65 -6.96 -5.52 -15.72
C LYS A 65 -7.77 -4.47 -16.48
N LYS A 66 -7.54 -3.22 -16.17
CA LYS A 66 -8.20 -2.06 -16.79
C LYS A 66 -7.18 -1.19 -17.50
N GLU A 67 -7.66 -0.45 -18.49
CA GLU A 67 -6.88 0.63 -19.09
C GLU A 67 -7.24 1.94 -18.39
N PHE A 68 -6.23 2.71 -18.02
CA PHE A 68 -6.39 3.95 -17.28
C PHE A 68 -5.83 5.12 -18.08
N GLU A 69 -6.56 6.21 -18.13
CA GLU A 69 -6.07 7.47 -18.73
C GLU A 69 -4.94 8.09 -17.89
N ILE A 70 -4.98 7.90 -16.57
CA ILE A 70 -3.88 8.24 -15.67
C ILE A 70 -3.30 6.92 -15.16
N PRO A 71 -2.03 6.59 -15.44
CA PRO A 71 -1.39 5.38 -14.93
C PRO A 71 -1.51 5.27 -13.40
N PRO A 72 -1.70 4.06 -12.84
CA PRO A 72 -1.94 3.86 -11.41
C PRO A 72 -0.89 4.48 -10.51
N TYR A 73 0.39 4.33 -10.81
CA TYR A 73 1.46 4.99 -10.04
C TYR A 73 1.32 6.52 -10.05
N ALA A 74 1.11 7.09 -11.24
CA ALA A 74 0.98 8.54 -11.38
C ALA A 74 -0.22 9.07 -10.60
N LEU A 75 -1.35 8.35 -10.63
CA LEU A 75 -2.51 8.72 -9.81
C LEU A 75 -2.19 8.64 -8.32
N GLY A 76 -1.53 7.58 -7.86
CA GLY A 76 -1.14 7.41 -6.46
C GLY A 76 -0.25 8.58 -5.98
N ALA A 77 0.77 8.94 -6.75
CA ALA A 77 1.64 10.07 -6.45
C ALA A 77 0.86 11.40 -6.43
N LEU A 78 -0.04 11.62 -7.39
CA LEU A 78 -0.88 12.82 -7.45
C LEU A 78 -1.88 12.90 -6.29
N ILE A 79 -2.42 11.78 -5.81
CA ILE A 79 -3.25 11.74 -4.61
C ILE A 79 -2.44 12.15 -3.40
N GLY A 80 -1.19 11.73 -3.25
CA GLY A 80 -0.32 12.17 -2.15
C GLY A 80 0.02 13.66 -2.29
N ASP A 81 1.02 13.98 -3.08
CA ASP A 81 1.62 15.33 -3.18
C ASP A 81 1.01 16.24 -4.25
N GLY A 82 -0.08 15.83 -4.92
CA GLY A 82 -0.77 16.65 -5.90
C GLY A 82 -1.67 17.71 -5.27
N GLY A 83 -1.66 18.91 -5.83
CA GLY A 83 -2.58 19.99 -5.49
C GLY A 83 -3.67 20.14 -6.56
N PHE A 84 -4.93 19.86 -6.20
CA PHE A 84 -6.06 19.92 -7.13
C PHE A 84 -6.90 21.17 -6.87
N THR A 85 -6.69 22.19 -7.69
CA THR A 85 -7.45 23.43 -7.60
C THR A 85 -8.23 23.70 -8.86
N ASN A 86 -9.23 24.60 -8.77
CA ASN A 86 -10.01 25.02 -9.95
C ASN A 86 -9.16 25.64 -11.07
N ARG A 87 -8.00 26.18 -10.73
CA ARG A 87 -7.15 26.90 -11.70
C ARG A 87 -6.07 26.00 -12.29
N SER A 88 -5.44 25.15 -11.49
CA SER A 88 -4.28 24.36 -11.90
C SER A 88 -4.17 23.07 -11.12
N ILE A 89 -3.55 22.08 -11.75
CA ILE A 89 -3.02 20.89 -11.09
C ILE A 89 -1.53 21.14 -10.85
N SER A 90 -1.09 20.94 -9.61
CA SER A 90 0.32 21.06 -9.22
C SER A 90 0.79 19.78 -8.56
N PHE A 91 2.08 19.62 -8.53
CA PHE A 91 2.76 18.54 -7.82
C PHE A 91 3.98 19.11 -7.11
N SER A 92 4.22 18.70 -5.88
CA SER A 92 5.32 19.22 -5.08
C SER A 92 6.22 18.06 -4.66
N SER A 93 7.48 18.06 -5.07
CA SER A 93 8.48 17.09 -4.64
C SER A 93 9.89 17.65 -4.74
N GLN A 94 10.75 17.24 -3.82
CA GLN A 94 12.19 17.46 -3.93
C GLN A 94 12.92 16.27 -4.55
N ASP A 95 12.22 15.14 -4.76
CA ASP A 95 12.77 13.92 -5.31
C ASP A 95 12.65 13.91 -6.83
N GLU A 96 13.79 14.05 -7.51
CA GLU A 96 13.88 14.08 -8.96
C GLU A 96 13.53 12.72 -9.59
N GLU A 97 13.63 11.63 -8.86
CA GLU A 97 13.24 10.29 -9.35
C GLU A 97 11.72 10.20 -9.49
N ILE A 98 10.97 10.69 -8.51
CA ILE A 98 9.50 10.76 -8.56
C ILE A 98 9.07 11.66 -9.73
N ILE A 99 9.68 12.84 -9.89
CA ILE A 99 9.38 13.74 -11.00
C ILE A 99 9.62 13.06 -12.34
N SER A 100 10.80 12.47 -12.54
CA SER A 100 11.16 11.77 -13.78
C SER A 100 10.22 10.61 -14.08
N ARG A 101 9.77 9.90 -13.05
CA ARG A 101 8.82 8.81 -13.19
C ARG A 101 7.43 9.31 -13.60
N LEU A 102 6.93 10.38 -12.98
CA LEU A 102 5.66 11.01 -13.35
C LEU A 102 5.68 11.50 -14.80
N GLU A 103 6.76 12.17 -15.24
CA GLU A 103 6.90 12.62 -16.62
C GLU A 103 6.85 11.45 -17.62
N ARG A 104 7.55 10.36 -17.30
CA ARG A 104 7.57 9.17 -18.14
C ARG A 104 6.21 8.49 -18.22
N GLU A 105 5.53 8.30 -17.11
CA GLU A 105 4.24 7.60 -17.07
C GLU A 105 3.10 8.43 -17.67
N LEU A 106 3.12 9.74 -17.45
CA LEU A 106 2.11 10.64 -18.01
C LEU A 106 2.42 11.08 -19.47
N HIS A 107 3.62 10.73 -19.99
CA HIS A 107 4.10 11.16 -21.32
C HIS A 107 4.09 12.68 -21.51
N ILE A 108 4.37 13.45 -20.45
CA ILE A 108 4.40 14.90 -20.45
C ILE A 108 5.65 15.43 -19.76
N LYS A 109 5.94 16.72 -19.95
CA LYS A 109 6.92 17.44 -19.14
C LYS A 109 6.23 18.28 -18.08
N LEU A 110 6.71 18.17 -16.85
CA LEU A 110 6.24 18.99 -15.73
C LEU A 110 6.90 20.38 -15.83
N ILE A 111 6.08 21.42 -15.67
CA ILE A 111 6.56 22.80 -15.74
C ILE A 111 6.93 23.26 -14.34
N ARG A 112 8.21 23.33 -14.05
CA ARG A 112 8.71 23.83 -12.76
C ARG A 112 8.41 25.34 -12.64
N PHE A 113 7.81 25.75 -11.53
CA PHE A 113 7.52 27.17 -11.27
C PHE A 113 8.02 27.66 -9.90
N SER A 114 8.46 26.74 -9.04
CA SER A 114 9.12 27.03 -7.78
C SER A 114 10.23 26.00 -7.52
N LYS A 115 10.91 26.10 -6.40
CA LYS A 115 12.05 25.22 -6.06
C LYS A 115 11.68 23.74 -6.12
N PHE A 116 10.48 23.39 -5.66
CA PHE A 116 10.00 22.01 -5.57
C PHE A 116 8.59 21.81 -6.16
N ASP A 117 8.02 22.87 -6.80
CA ASP A 117 6.66 22.84 -7.28
C ASP A 117 6.60 22.85 -8.81
N TYR A 118 5.74 22.00 -9.34
CA TYR A 118 5.53 21.76 -10.76
C TYR A 118 4.06 21.89 -11.13
N ARG A 119 3.77 22.37 -12.35
CA ARG A 119 2.41 22.42 -12.92
C ARG A 119 2.22 21.28 -13.91
N ILE A 120 1.01 20.70 -13.85
CA ILE A 120 0.62 19.54 -14.68
C ILE A 120 -0.78 19.82 -15.27
N ASN A 121 -0.99 20.96 -15.88
CA ASN A 121 -2.31 21.36 -16.35
C ASN A 121 -2.85 20.48 -17.49
N THR A 122 -2.00 19.78 -18.20
CA THR A 122 -2.36 18.87 -19.31
C THR A 122 -3.35 17.80 -18.87
N ILE A 123 -3.21 17.28 -17.65
CA ILE A 123 -4.10 16.24 -17.10
C ILE A 123 -5.29 16.79 -16.31
N LYS A 124 -5.47 18.10 -16.29
CA LYS A 124 -6.56 18.73 -15.53
C LYS A 124 -7.95 18.18 -15.90
N PRO A 125 -8.31 17.94 -17.16
CA PRO A 125 -9.61 17.36 -17.50
C PRO A 125 -9.79 15.98 -16.86
N LEU A 126 -8.75 15.13 -16.85
CA LEU A 126 -8.75 13.79 -16.27
C LEU A 126 -8.95 13.84 -14.75
N ILE A 127 -8.20 14.70 -14.07
CA ILE A 127 -8.36 14.92 -12.63
C ILE A 127 -9.76 15.44 -12.30
N THR A 128 -10.31 16.33 -13.13
CA THR A 128 -11.68 16.86 -12.96
C THR A 128 -12.73 15.76 -13.13
N ASN A 129 -12.51 14.82 -14.04
CA ASN A 129 -13.42 13.68 -14.22
C ASN A 129 -13.40 12.75 -13.00
N LEU A 130 -12.25 12.52 -12.40
CA LEU A 130 -12.08 11.61 -11.24
C LEU A 130 -12.56 12.25 -9.92
N PHE A 131 -12.19 13.51 -9.68
CA PHE A 131 -12.40 14.18 -8.39
C PHE A 131 -13.49 15.25 -8.41
N GLY A 132 -14.15 15.44 -9.56
CA GLY A 132 -15.20 16.43 -9.72
C GLY A 132 -14.69 17.83 -10.08
N LYS A 133 -15.65 18.69 -10.45
CA LYS A 133 -15.39 20.11 -10.70
C LYS A 133 -15.26 20.82 -9.36
N GLY A 134 -14.12 21.44 -9.13
CA GLY A 134 -13.93 22.22 -7.92
C GLY A 134 -12.54 22.08 -7.34
N LYS A 135 -12.41 22.52 -6.09
CA LYS A 135 -11.20 22.37 -5.29
C LYS A 135 -11.32 21.08 -4.49
N CYS A 136 -10.46 20.11 -4.77
CA CYS A 136 -10.31 18.93 -3.95
C CYS A 136 -9.13 19.16 -3.00
N LEU A 137 -9.42 19.27 -1.72
CA LEU A 137 -8.41 19.50 -0.67
C LEU A 137 -7.84 18.17 -0.17
N SER A 138 -6.78 18.21 0.60
CA SER A 138 -6.10 17.01 1.09
C SER A 138 -7.06 16.07 1.86
N TYR A 139 -8.01 16.62 2.61
CA TYR A 139 -8.99 15.85 3.37
C TYR A 139 -10.17 15.33 2.52
N ASP A 140 -10.32 15.80 1.27
CA ASP A 140 -11.35 15.33 0.31
C ASP A 140 -10.85 14.23 -0.61
N LYS A 141 -9.55 13.93 -0.60
CA LYS A 141 -8.94 12.95 -1.50
C LYS A 141 -9.41 11.53 -1.19
N PHE A 142 -9.52 10.71 -2.21
CA PHE A 142 -9.92 9.30 -2.15
C PHE A 142 -9.30 8.53 -3.32
N ILE A 143 -9.37 7.20 -3.29
CA ILE A 143 -9.00 6.36 -4.43
C ILE A 143 -10.27 6.09 -5.24
N PRO A 144 -10.33 6.45 -6.55
CA PRO A 144 -11.45 6.10 -7.40
C PRO A 144 -11.67 4.58 -7.44
N GLN A 145 -12.94 4.14 -7.39
CA GLN A 145 -13.29 2.72 -7.30
C GLN A 145 -12.72 1.88 -8.43
N GLU A 146 -12.60 2.45 -9.63
CA GLU A 146 -12.03 1.75 -10.78
C GLU A 146 -10.55 1.37 -10.56
N TYR A 147 -9.79 2.16 -9.80
CA TYR A 147 -8.40 1.84 -9.41
C TYR A 147 -8.38 0.91 -8.20
N LEU A 148 -9.27 1.11 -7.24
CA LEU A 148 -9.34 0.29 -6.03
C LEU A 148 -9.65 -1.19 -6.35
N TYR A 149 -10.47 -1.43 -7.38
CA TYR A 149 -10.86 -2.77 -7.85
C TYR A 149 -10.31 -3.05 -9.25
N SER A 150 -9.00 -2.94 -9.41
CA SER A 150 -8.24 -3.28 -10.60
C SER A 150 -7.32 -4.48 -10.38
N SER A 151 -6.52 -4.84 -11.37
CA SER A 151 -5.57 -5.96 -11.25
C SER A 151 -4.61 -5.77 -10.06
N ILE A 152 -4.02 -6.86 -9.58
CA ILE A 152 -3.02 -6.79 -8.49
C ILE A 152 -1.87 -5.86 -8.86
N ASP A 153 -1.40 -5.93 -10.11
CA ASP A 153 -0.30 -5.09 -10.59
C ASP A 153 -0.66 -3.60 -10.55
N ASP A 154 -1.86 -3.25 -11.02
CA ASP A 154 -2.34 -1.86 -11.01
C ASP A 154 -2.46 -1.32 -9.57
N ARG A 155 -2.98 -2.13 -8.65
CA ARG A 155 -3.10 -1.76 -7.24
C ARG A 155 -1.74 -1.61 -6.56
N ILE A 156 -0.77 -2.45 -6.90
CA ILE A 156 0.60 -2.33 -6.41
C ILE A 156 1.22 -1.02 -6.91
N GLU A 157 1.06 -0.68 -8.18
CA GLU A 157 1.59 0.57 -8.73
C GLU A 157 0.93 1.80 -8.11
N LEU A 158 -0.39 1.77 -7.90
CA LEU A 158 -1.09 2.83 -7.18
C LEU A 158 -0.55 3.01 -5.75
N LEU A 159 -0.40 1.90 -5.03
CA LEU A 159 0.16 1.91 -3.66
C LEU A 159 1.60 2.42 -3.63
N ARG A 160 2.41 2.09 -4.64
CA ARG A 160 3.78 2.64 -4.78
C ARG A 160 3.76 4.16 -4.88
N GLY A 161 2.92 4.71 -5.76
CA GLY A 161 2.78 6.16 -5.88
C GLY A 161 2.37 6.86 -4.59
N LEU A 162 1.41 6.28 -3.86
CA LEU A 162 0.99 6.78 -2.54
C LEU A 162 2.13 6.70 -1.51
N MET A 163 2.88 5.60 -1.50
CA MET A 163 3.95 5.38 -0.52
C MET A 163 5.22 6.20 -0.82
N ASP A 164 5.50 6.50 -2.08
CA ASP A 164 6.63 7.34 -2.48
C ASP A 164 6.42 8.82 -2.08
N THR A 165 5.17 9.24 -1.87
CA THR A 165 4.81 10.61 -1.45
C THR A 165 4.52 10.69 0.05
N ASP A 166 3.45 10.06 0.51
CA ASP A 166 2.96 10.13 1.90
C ASP A 166 3.33 8.91 2.76
N GLY A 167 4.20 8.06 2.26
CA GLY A 167 4.65 6.87 2.97
C GLY A 167 5.96 7.06 3.75
N SER A 168 6.17 6.20 4.72
CA SER A 168 7.46 6.07 5.37
C SER A 168 7.76 4.61 5.73
N VAL A 169 9.04 4.28 5.78
CA VAL A 169 9.52 2.96 6.20
C VAL A 169 10.45 3.15 7.39
N SER A 170 10.23 2.37 8.45
CA SER A 170 11.09 2.40 9.63
C SER A 170 12.54 1.99 9.27
N LYS A 171 13.54 2.54 9.97
CA LYS A 171 14.97 2.30 9.71
C LYS A 171 15.37 0.82 9.61
N ASN A 172 14.64 -0.05 10.27
CA ASN A 172 14.87 -1.50 10.25
C ASN A 172 14.05 -2.25 9.18
N GLY A 173 13.31 -1.53 8.31
CA GLY A 173 12.48 -2.09 7.24
C GLY A 173 11.29 -2.93 7.71
N LYS A 174 10.96 -2.91 9.03
CA LYS A 174 9.93 -3.81 9.58
C LYS A 174 8.53 -3.23 9.57
N GLN A 175 8.40 -1.93 9.40
CA GLN A 175 7.13 -1.23 9.46
C GLN A 175 7.07 -0.18 8.35
N SER A 176 5.99 -0.18 7.62
CA SER A 176 5.60 0.88 6.68
C SER A 176 4.41 1.61 7.26
N THR A 177 4.37 2.92 7.10
CA THR A 177 3.28 3.78 7.57
C THR A 177 2.88 4.71 6.44
N PHE A 178 1.60 4.87 6.22
CA PHE A 178 1.01 5.84 5.31
C PHE A 178 0.32 6.93 6.12
N TYR A 179 0.53 8.19 5.75
CA TYR A 179 -0.04 9.35 6.42
C TYR A 179 -1.03 10.06 5.52
N THR A 180 -2.19 10.41 6.04
CA THR A 180 -3.19 11.19 5.30
C THR A 180 -4.09 11.96 6.26
N SER A 181 -4.58 13.11 5.80
CA SER A 181 -5.63 13.88 6.48
C SER A 181 -7.04 13.49 6.02
N SER A 182 -7.17 12.66 4.98
CA SER A 182 -8.45 12.16 4.48
C SER A 182 -8.83 10.86 5.16
N GLU A 183 -9.96 10.85 5.86
CA GLU A 183 -10.53 9.63 6.44
C GLU A 183 -10.92 8.63 5.35
N GLN A 184 -11.46 9.12 4.22
CA GLN A 184 -11.83 8.25 3.11
C GLN A 184 -10.59 7.60 2.49
N LEU A 185 -9.54 8.37 2.21
CA LEU A 185 -8.29 7.84 1.66
C LEU A 185 -7.64 6.80 2.59
N ALA A 186 -7.71 7.01 3.91
CA ALA A 186 -7.22 6.02 4.87
C ALA A 186 -8.00 4.70 4.80
N LYS A 187 -9.32 4.75 4.59
CA LYS A 187 -10.16 3.56 4.38
C LYS A 187 -9.83 2.88 3.07
N ASP A 188 -9.66 3.65 2.00
CA ASP A 188 -9.34 3.14 0.67
C ASP A 188 -7.97 2.45 0.63
N VAL A 189 -6.94 3.04 1.26
CA VAL A 189 -5.61 2.43 1.37
C VAL A 189 -5.66 1.14 2.18
N ARG A 190 -6.47 1.09 3.23
CA ARG A 190 -6.68 -0.15 4.00
C ARG A 190 -7.35 -1.24 3.18
N GLU A 191 -8.29 -0.88 2.31
CA GLU A 191 -8.96 -1.80 1.38
C GLU A 191 -8.01 -2.28 0.29
N LEU A 192 -7.12 -1.39 -0.18
CA LEU A 192 -6.13 -1.68 -1.23
C LEU A 192 -5.10 -2.73 -0.79
N VAL A 193 -4.72 -2.77 0.50
CA VAL A 193 -3.65 -3.61 1.09
C VAL A 193 -4.18 -4.95 1.60
#